data_0af3bc598f283f0455bfb625cea84649
#
_entry.id   0af3bc598f283f0455bfb625cea84649
#
_cell.length_a   1.000
_cell.length_b   1.000
_cell.length_c   1.000
_cell.angle_alpha   90.00
_cell.angle_beta   90.00
_cell.angle_gamma   90.00
#
_symmetry.space_group_name_H-M   'P 1'
#
loop_
_entity.id
_entity.type
_entity.pdbx_description
1 polymer ?
#
loop_
_entity_poly.entity_id
_entity_poly.type
_entity_poly.pdbx_seq_one_letter_code
_entity_poly.pdbx_strand_id
1 'polypeptide(L)'
;MSKINNFILINIFFFILLSINTANAENKIKIELQIENEIITNIDFKQERNYLVALNNNLKNLPKDQLNQISRESLIREKIKKIELMKFYDFNKTEKYSNKLLEDFYKRLNFKN
;
A
#
# COMPACT_ATOMS: atom_id res chain seq x y z
N MET A 1 -31.89 35.82 -32.97
CA MET A 1 -31.96 34.91 -31.83
C MET A 1 -30.91 33.78 -31.81
N SER A 2 -30.39 33.29 -32.92
CA SER A 2 -29.41 32.19 -32.97
C SER A 2 -27.99 32.49 -32.43
N LYS A 3 -27.53 33.76 -32.52
CA LYS A 3 -26.17 34.13 -32.11
C LYS A 3 -25.96 34.11 -30.56
N ILE A 4 -27.02 34.44 -29.81
CA ILE A 4 -26.95 34.42 -28.32
C ILE A 4 -26.88 32.99 -27.79
N ASN A 5 -27.60 32.07 -28.41
CA ASN A 5 -27.56 30.64 -28.01
C ASN A 5 -26.17 30.01 -28.24
N ASN A 6 -25.48 30.36 -29.33
CA ASN A 6 -24.14 29.85 -29.58
C ASN A 6 -23.11 30.38 -28.56
N PHE A 7 -23.24 31.63 -28.16
CA PHE A 7 -22.36 32.23 -27.13
C PHE A 7 -22.53 31.57 -25.74
N ILE A 8 -23.76 31.28 -25.40
CA ILE A 8 -24.10 30.59 -24.15
C ILE A 8 -23.57 29.15 -24.18
N LEU A 9 -23.73 28.43 -25.29
CA LEU A 9 -23.23 27.08 -25.48
C LEU A 9 -21.69 27.01 -25.39
N ILE A 10 -21.00 27.97 -26.00
CA ILE A 10 -19.53 28.07 -25.93
C ILE A 10 -19.06 28.31 -24.49
N ASN A 11 -19.75 29.18 -23.74
CA ASN A 11 -19.40 29.44 -22.35
C ASN A 11 -19.64 28.20 -21.44
N ILE A 12 -20.73 27.48 -21.64
CA ILE A 12 -21.03 26.24 -20.89
C ILE A 12 -19.98 25.18 -21.21
N PHE A 13 -19.60 25.02 -22.47
CA PHE A 13 -18.56 24.08 -22.90
C PHE A 13 -17.20 24.43 -22.29
N PHE A 14 -16.85 25.70 -22.23
CA PHE A 14 -15.61 26.17 -21.60
C PHE A 14 -15.61 25.96 -20.09
N PHE A 15 -16.74 26.09 -19.41
CA PHE A 15 -16.89 25.84 -17.99
C PHE A 15 -16.78 24.33 -17.67
N ILE A 16 -17.29 23.46 -18.53
CA ILE A 16 -17.14 21.99 -18.40
C ILE A 16 -15.67 21.59 -18.60
N LEU A 17 -14.96 22.19 -19.55
CA LEU A 17 -13.52 21.92 -19.78
C LEU A 17 -12.65 22.34 -18.58
N LEU A 18 -13.00 23.41 -17.87
CA LEU A 18 -12.30 23.84 -16.66
C LEU A 18 -12.55 22.92 -15.47
N SER A 19 -13.65 22.18 -15.45
CA SER A 19 -13.99 21.26 -14.36
C SER A 19 -13.24 19.93 -14.41
N ILE A 20 -12.56 19.62 -15.51
CA ILE A 20 -11.86 18.32 -15.72
C ILE A 20 -10.48 18.30 -15.05
N ASN A 21 -9.99 19.43 -14.54
CA ASN A 21 -8.72 19.48 -13.79
C ASN A 21 -8.86 19.01 -12.34
N THR A 22 -9.65 17.96 -12.09
CA THR A 22 -9.70 17.35 -10.76
C THR A 22 -8.45 16.48 -10.52
N ALA A 23 -7.53 17.12 -9.85
CA ALA A 23 -6.71 16.53 -8.79
C ALA A 23 -6.34 15.06 -9.04
N ASN A 24 -5.27 14.81 -9.76
CA ASN A 24 -4.40 13.72 -9.43
C ASN A 24 -3.88 14.01 -8.01
N ALA A 25 -4.54 13.46 -7.02
CA ALA A 25 -3.99 13.38 -5.67
C ALA A 25 -2.72 12.54 -5.80
N GLU A 26 -1.63 13.22 -6.05
CA GLU A 26 -0.30 12.64 -6.09
C GLU A 26 -0.13 11.87 -4.78
N ASN A 27 0.00 10.56 -4.88
CA ASN A 27 0.38 9.71 -3.75
C ASN A 27 1.83 10.06 -3.38
N LYS A 28 2.04 11.24 -2.81
CA LYS A 28 3.36 11.66 -2.33
C LYS A 28 3.84 10.65 -1.31
N ILE A 29 4.99 10.05 -1.60
CA ILE A 29 5.66 9.18 -0.64
C ILE A 29 6.08 10.07 0.54
N LYS A 30 5.63 9.70 1.73
CA LYS A 30 5.88 10.40 2.99
C LYS A 30 6.56 9.45 3.94
N ILE A 31 7.67 9.86 4.50
CA ILE A 31 8.29 9.13 5.62
C ILE A 31 7.41 9.38 6.85
N GLU A 32 6.89 8.30 7.41
CA GLU A 32 6.01 8.34 8.59
C GLU A 32 6.78 7.98 9.87
N LEU A 33 7.79 7.11 9.74
CA LEU A 33 8.57 6.62 10.85
C LEU A 33 9.94 6.14 10.36
N GLN A 34 10.94 6.24 11.22
CA GLN A 34 12.25 5.62 11.04
C GLN A 34 12.60 4.81 12.29
N ILE A 35 13.05 3.57 12.09
CA ILE A 35 13.49 2.65 13.15
C ILE A 35 14.91 2.22 12.77
N GLU A 36 15.91 2.73 13.48
CA GLU A 36 17.33 2.56 13.12
C GLU A 36 17.58 2.94 11.65
N ASN A 37 17.94 1.99 10.79
CA ASN A 37 18.20 2.19 9.37
C ASN A 37 16.98 1.87 8.47
N GLU A 38 15.86 1.42 9.04
CA GLU A 38 14.63 1.11 8.31
C GLU A 38 13.71 2.33 8.26
N ILE A 39 13.36 2.75 7.06
CA ILE A 39 12.40 3.83 6.81
C ILE A 39 11.04 3.21 6.53
N ILE A 40 10.00 3.75 7.15
CA ILE A 40 8.62 3.34 6.97
C ILE A 40 7.84 4.52 6.37
N THR A 41 7.19 4.28 5.25
CA THR A 41 6.43 5.28 4.51
C THR A 41 4.93 5.10 4.68
N ASN A 42 4.17 6.10 4.27
CA ASN A 42 2.71 6.00 4.16
C ASN A 42 2.25 4.89 3.21
N ILE A 43 3.08 4.53 2.23
CA ILE A 43 2.80 3.44 1.29
C ILE A 43 2.92 2.10 2.00
N ASP A 44 3.96 1.92 2.83
CA ASP A 44 4.17 0.70 3.61
C ASP A 44 2.99 0.43 4.54
N PHE A 45 2.48 1.45 5.24
CA PHE A 45 1.28 1.31 6.07
C PHE A 45 0.04 0.95 5.26
N LYS A 46 -0.11 1.49 4.06
CA LYS A 46 -1.22 1.13 3.17
C LYS A 46 -1.12 -0.33 2.72
N GLN A 47 0.07 -0.78 2.37
CA GLN A 47 0.32 -2.16 1.96
C GLN A 47 0.05 -3.14 3.11
N GLU A 48 0.57 -2.83 4.31
CA GLU A 48 0.34 -3.65 5.51
C GLU A 48 -1.14 -3.76 5.84
N ARG A 49 -1.88 -2.66 5.79
CA ARG A 49 -3.33 -2.69 5.98
C ARG A 49 -4.04 -3.60 4.99
N ASN A 50 -3.68 -3.51 3.71
CA ASN A 50 -4.26 -4.36 2.67
C ASN A 50 -3.93 -5.84 2.90
N TYR A 51 -2.69 -6.13 3.31
CA TYR A 51 -2.24 -7.47 3.66
C TYR A 51 -3.02 -8.05 4.85
N LEU A 52 -3.14 -7.30 5.93
CA LEU A 52 -3.90 -7.76 7.11
C LEU A 52 -5.37 -8.02 6.79
N VAL A 53 -5.98 -7.16 5.98
CA VAL A 53 -7.37 -7.35 5.52
C VAL A 53 -7.50 -8.58 4.62
N ALA A 54 -6.50 -8.86 3.79
CA ALA A 54 -6.49 -10.06 2.94
C ALA A 54 -6.38 -11.34 3.78
N LEU A 55 -5.59 -11.32 4.86
CA LEU A 55 -5.47 -12.44 5.80
C LEU A 55 -6.73 -12.64 6.65
N ASN A 56 -7.36 -11.55 7.06
CA ASN A 56 -8.55 -11.59 7.90
C ASN A 56 -9.59 -10.56 7.42
N ASN A 57 -10.57 -11.06 6.68
CA ASN A 57 -11.61 -10.23 6.07
C ASN A 57 -12.49 -9.48 7.10
N ASN A 58 -12.55 -9.97 8.34
CA ASN A 58 -13.31 -9.31 9.40
C ASN A 58 -12.75 -7.94 9.77
N LEU A 59 -11.46 -7.71 9.50
CA LEU A 59 -10.82 -6.42 9.74
C LEU A 59 -11.41 -5.27 8.89
N LYS A 60 -12.10 -5.59 7.80
CA LYS A 60 -12.84 -4.59 7.00
C LYS A 60 -13.95 -3.90 7.77
N ASN A 61 -14.50 -4.58 8.79
CA ASN A 61 -15.61 -4.07 9.59
C ASN A 61 -15.16 -3.15 10.72
N LEU A 62 -13.85 -3.04 10.95
CA LEU A 62 -13.30 -2.15 11.97
C LEU A 62 -13.37 -0.69 11.51
N PRO A 63 -13.52 0.25 12.47
CA PRO A 63 -13.30 1.67 12.21
C PRO A 63 -11.93 1.90 11.59
N LYS A 64 -11.85 2.84 10.64
CA LYS A 64 -10.62 3.13 9.89
C LYS A 64 -9.42 3.41 10.80
N ASP A 65 -9.64 4.12 11.91
CA ASP A 65 -8.57 4.49 12.83
C ASP A 65 -8.01 3.26 13.58
N GLN A 66 -8.89 2.34 14.00
CA GLN A 66 -8.45 1.07 14.60
C GLN A 66 -7.66 0.21 13.62
N LEU A 67 -8.14 0.09 12.38
CA LEU A 67 -7.44 -0.66 11.35
C LEU A 67 -6.08 -0.03 11.04
N ASN A 68 -5.98 1.29 10.98
CA ASN A 68 -4.72 2.00 10.80
C ASN A 68 -3.76 1.76 11.96
N GLN A 69 -4.26 1.78 13.20
CA GLN A 69 -3.44 1.51 14.38
C GLN A 69 -2.89 0.08 14.37
N ILE A 70 -3.74 -0.92 14.12
CA ILE A 70 -3.33 -2.33 14.03
C ILE A 70 -2.26 -2.51 12.95
N SER A 71 -2.45 -1.89 11.79
CA SER A 71 -1.49 -1.97 10.68
C SER A 71 -0.16 -1.32 11.03
N ARG A 72 -0.20 -0.20 11.73
CA ARG A 72 1.00 0.50 12.22
C ARG A 72 1.79 -0.36 13.20
N GLU A 73 1.11 -0.93 14.19
CA GLU A 73 1.72 -1.79 15.21
C GLU A 73 2.30 -3.08 14.60
N SER A 74 1.59 -3.69 13.64
CA SER A 74 2.04 -4.86 12.91
C SER A 74 3.34 -4.60 12.17
N LEU A 75 3.36 -3.54 11.37
CA LEU A 75 4.53 -3.17 10.57
C LEU A 75 5.75 -2.80 11.43
N ILE A 76 5.55 -2.03 12.50
CA ILE A 76 6.62 -1.69 13.44
C ILE A 76 7.21 -2.96 14.06
N ARG A 77 6.35 -3.88 14.50
CA ARG A 77 6.77 -5.16 15.09
C ARG A 77 7.54 -6.02 14.10
N GLU A 78 7.11 -6.06 12.85
CA GLU A 78 7.83 -6.76 11.77
C GLU A 78 9.23 -6.18 11.57
N LYS A 79 9.34 -4.85 11.48
CA LYS A 79 10.63 -4.19 11.30
C LYS A 79 11.58 -4.41 12.46
N ILE A 80 11.09 -4.32 13.69
CA ILE A 80 11.90 -4.61 14.88
C ILE A 80 12.39 -6.06 14.88
N LYS A 81 11.50 -7.02 14.57
CA LYS A 81 11.90 -8.43 14.45
C LYS A 81 12.96 -8.64 13.38
N LYS A 82 12.80 -8.00 12.22
CA LYS A 82 13.79 -8.06 11.13
C LYS A 82 15.15 -7.55 11.61
N ILE A 83 15.19 -6.37 12.24
CA ILE A 83 16.43 -5.77 12.75
C ILE A 83 17.11 -6.71 13.77
N GLU A 84 16.34 -7.24 14.72
CA GLU A 84 16.88 -8.16 15.72
C GLU A 84 17.41 -9.45 15.09
N LEU A 85 16.69 -10.02 14.13
CA LEU A 85 17.14 -11.22 13.43
C LEU A 85 18.41 -10.97 12.61
N MET A 86 18.54 -9.80 11.99
CA MET A 86 19.74 -9.43 11.22
C MET A 86 21.01 -9.34 12.06
N LYS A 87 20.91 -9.19 13.38
CA LYS A 87 22.08 -9.21 14.28
C LYS A 87 22.70 -10.61 14.40
N PHE A 88 21.89 -11.64 14.18
CA PHE A 88 22.30 -13.04 14.38
C PHE A 88 22.39 -13.84 13.07
N TYR A 89 21.69 -13.39 12.03
CA TYR A 89 21.55 -14.12 10.77
C TYR A 89 21.91 -13.23 9.58
N ASP A 90 22.79 -13.75 8.72
CA ASP A 90 23.06 -13.15 7.41
C ASP A 90 22.02 -13.66 6.40
N PHE A 91 21.00 -12.87 6.16
CA PHE A 91 19.91 -13.23 5.23
C PHE A 91 20.38 -13.44 3.79
N ASN A 92 21.51 -12.85 3.40
CA ASN A 92 22.07 -13.07 2.06
C ASN A 92 22.55 -14.51 1.86
N LYS A 93 22.88 -15.24 2.94
CA LYS A 93 23.28 -16.64 2.89
C LYS A 93 22.09 -17.61 2.96
N THR A 94 20.90 -17.10 3.28
CA THR A 94 19.69 -17.95 3.47
C THR A 94 18.86 -18.12 2.20
N GLU A 95 19.21 -17.47 1.10
CA GLU A 95 18.46 -17.52 -0.16
C GLU A 95 18.19 -18.98 -0.63
N LYS A 96 19.19 -19.83 -0.54
CA LYS A 96 19.05 -21.24 -0.91
C LYS A 96 18.03 -21.99 -0.06
N TYR A 97 17.96 -21.70 1.25
CA TYR A 97 16.99 -22.32 2.16
C TYR A 97 15.59 -21.74 1.94
N SER A 98 15.50 -20.42 1.71
CA SER A 98 14.26 -19.73 1.40
C SER A 98 13.62 -20.27 0.12
N ASN A 99 14.39 -20.41 -0.93
CA ASN A 99 13.91 -20.95 -2.21
C ASN A 99 13.43 -22.40 -2.08
N LYS A 100 14.13 -23.24 -1.31
CA LYS A 100 13.70 -24.62 -1.06
C LYS A 100 12.40 -24.67 -0.26
N LEU A 101 12.26 -23.85 0.78
CA LEU A 101 11.02 -23.76 1.55
C LEU A 101 9.83 -23.29 0.69
N LEU A 102 10.08 -22.33 -0.19
CA LEU A 102 9.07 -21.79 -1.11
C LEU A 102 8.63 -22.87 -2.12
N GLU A 103 9.59 -23.63 -2.67
CA GLU A 103 9.32 -24.75 -3.57
C GLU A 103 8.49 -25.84 -2.89
N ASP A 104 8.88 -26.25 -1.68
CA ASP A 104 8.13 -27.22 -0.88
C ASP A 104 6.72 -26.73 -0.53
N PHE A 105 6.58 -25.44 -0.26
CA PHE A 105 5.27 -24.81 -0.01
C PHE A 105 4.38 -24.83 -1.24
N TYR A 106 4.89 -24.46 -2.42
CA TYR A 106 4.14 -24.52 -3.67
C TYR A 106 3.76 -25.96 -4.05
N LYS A 107 4.65 -26.92 -3.82
CA LYS A 107 4.34 -28.37 -4.03
C LYS A 107 3.19 -28.84 -3.14
N ARG A 108 3.17 -28.42 -1.84
CA ARG A 108 2.08 -28.78 -0.90
C ARG A 108 0.75 -28.18 -1.30
N LEU A 109 0.75 -26.99 -1.89
CA LEU A 109 -0.45 -26.31 -2.34
C LEU A 109 -0.92 -26.74 -3.73
N ASN A 110 -0.23 -27.72 -4.37
CA ASN A 110 -0.53 -28.17 -5.74
C ASN A 110 -0.54 -27.04 -6.79
N PHE A 111 0.19 -25.94 -6.54
CA PHE A 111 0.43 -24.97 -7.59
C PHE A 111 1.41 -25.58 -8.62
N LYS A 112 0.88 -25.88 -9.80
CA LYS A 112 1.71 -26.23 -10.96
C LYS A 112 2.30 -24.93 -11.52
N ASN A 113 3.62 -24.85 -11.60
CA ASN A 113 4.29 -23.85 -12.42
C ASN A 113 4.00 -24.10 -13.89
#